data_32bace5de48daf05e4f06df7d67fa948
#
_entry.id   32bace5de48daf05e4f06df7d67fa948
#
_cell.length_a   1.000
_cell.length_b   1.000
_cell.length_c   1.000
_cell.angle_alpha   90.00
_cell.angle_beta   90.00
_cell.angle_gamma   90.00
#
_symmetry.space_group_name_H-M   'P 1'
#
loop_
_entity.id
_entity.type
_entity.pdbx_description
1 polymer ?
#
loop_
_entity_poly.entity_id
_entity_poly.type
_entity_poly.pdbx_seq_one_letter_code
_entity_poly.pdbx_strand_id
1 'polypeptide(L)'
;MSENCTHNCNTCGESCGSRTAEQTSFLEPLIPASSVKKVIGVVSGKGGVGKSLVTAMMAVKMNSKGKHTAILDADITGPSIPKAFGLNDNNVMMTNDNLMIPATSALGIDIMSANLLLDNDTDPVIWRGPVIAGAVKQFWNETLWEDVDYMFVDMPPGTGDVPLTVFQSLPVNGIIIVTSPQELVSMIVAKAVKMAQKMNVPILGLV
;
A
#
# COMPACT_ATOMS: atom_id res chain seq x y z
N MET A 1 34.21 9.05 22.13
CA MET A 1 34.01 10.37 21.49
C MET A 1 35.36 11.03 21.52
N SER A 2 35.95 11.39 20.38
CA SER A 2 37.24 12.12 20.35
C SER A 2 36.95 13.55 20.83
N GLU A 3 37.84 14.07 21.70
CA GLU A 3 37.72 15.40 22.34
C GLU A 3 37.73 16.60 21.37
N ASN A 4 37.86 16.38 20.05
CA ASN A 4 37.93 17.41 19.01
C ASN A 4 36.81 17.36 17.97
N CYS A 5 35.64 16.83 18.31
CA CYS A 5 34.54 16.78 17.36
C CYS A 5 33.84 18.16 17.25
N THR A 6 34.02 18.83 16.10
CA THR A 6 33.36 20.13 15.79
C THR A 6 31.89 20.01 15.41
N HIS A 7 31.31 18.80 15.41
CA HIS A 7 29.93 18.47 14.96
C HIS A 7 29.59 18.92 13.51
N ASN A 8 30.58 19.36 12.71
CA ASN A 8 30.40 19.68 11.30
C ASN A 8 30.93 18.54 10.43
N CYS A 9 30.04 17.58 10.13
CA CYS A 9 30.37 16.37 9.37
C CYS A 9 30.79 16.62 7.90
N ASN A 10 30.52 17.80 7.35
CA ASN A 10 30.85 18.12 5.94
C ASN A 10 32.32 18.52 5.75
N THR A 11 33.02 18.90 6.80
CA THR A 11 34.40 19.37 6.72
C THR A 11 35.39 18.54 7.57
N CYS A 12 34.91 17.56 8.31
CA CYS A 12 35.73 16.72 9.18
C CYS A 12 36.37 15.55 8.40
N GLY A 13 37.68 15.41 8.44
CA GLY A 13 38.46 14.33 7.80
C GLY A 13 38.54 13.01 8.55
N GLU A 14 37.94 12.92 9.76
CA GLU A 14 38.03 11.76 10.63
C GLU A 14 36.94 10.71 10.27
N SER A 15 37.31 9.41 10.34
CA SER A 15 36.32 8.30 10.19
C SER A 15 35.54 8.11 11.48
N CYS A 16 34.34 8.66 11.54
CA CYS A 16 33.45 8.57 12.66
C CYS A 16 32.39 7.49 12.42
N GLY A 17 32.19 6.54 13.34
CA GLY A 17 31.21 5.47 13.22
C GLY A 17 29.74 5.93 13.10
N SER A 18 29.47 7.22 13.38
CA SER A 18 28.16 7.84 13.13
C SER A 18 27.99 8.40 11.70
N ARG A 19 29.02 8.33 10.84
CA ARG A 19 28.95 8.76 9.43
C ARG A 19 28.29 7.74 8.50
N THR A 20 28.21 6.50 8.91
CA THR A 20 27.56 5.43 8.19
C THR A 20 26.21 5.09 8.83
N ALA A 21 25.37 6.10 9.11
CA ALA A 21 23.96 5.88 8.99
C ALA A 21 23.68 5.77 7.48
N GLU A 22 23.92 4.60 6.89
CA GLU A 22 23.20 4.20 5.70
C GLU A 22 21.75 4.56 5.98
N GLN A 23 21.16 5.38 5.13
CA GLN A 23 19.72 5.55 5.12
C GLN A 23 19.20 4.15 4.79
N THR A 24 18.90 3.38 5.83
CA THR A 24 18.26 2.07 5.67
C THR A 24 16.95 2.36 4.98
N SER A 25 16.89 2.04 3.70
CA SER A 25 15.66 2.09 2.94
C SER A 25 14.69 1.14 3.63
N PHE A 26 13.58 1.66 4.11
CA PHE A 26 12.50 0.84 4.70
C PHE A 26 11.67 0.14 3.62
N LEU A 27 12.04 0.30 2.33
CA LEU A 27 11.37 -0.35 1.21
C LEU A 27 11.58 -1.85 1.28
N GLU A 28 10.48 -2.58 1.27
CA GLU A 28 10.49 -4.02 1.19
C GLU A 28 10.74 -4.46 -0.26
N PRO A 29 11.69 -5.36 -0.51
CA PRO A 29 11.91 -5.89 -1.85
C PRO A 29 10.75 -6.80 -2.26
N LEU A 30 10.47 -6.87 -3.56
CA LEU A 30 9.66 -7.94 -4.13
C LEU A 30 10.49 -9.22 -4.22
N ILE A 31 9.82 -10.37 -4.24
CA ILE A 31 10.47 -11.64 -4.59
C ILE A 31 10.99 -11.58 -6.05
N PRO A 32 12.06 -12.30 -6.39
CA PRO A 32 12.67 -12.23 -7.72
C PRO A 32 11.72 -12.58 -8.87
N ALA A 33 10.68 -13.38 -8.61
CA ALA A 33 9.68 -13.78 -9.60
C ALA A 33 8.58 -12.73 -9.79
N SER A 34 8.56 -11.66 -8.99
CA SER A 34 7.52 -10.61 -9.03
C SER A 34 8.04 -9.32 -9.67
N SER A 35 7.15 -8.64 -10.39
CA SER A 35 7.42 -7.35 -11.01
C SER A 35 6.20 -6.44 -10.95
N VAL A 36 6.34 -5.25 -10.37
CA VAL A 36 5.30 -4.22 -10.31
C VAL A 36 5.89 -2.90 -10.78
N LYS A 37 5.41 -2.38 -11.92
CA LYS A 37 5.99 -1.17 -12.55
C LYS A 37 5.54 0.12 -11.87
N LYS A 38 4.27 0.21 -11.46
CA LYS A 38 3.70 1.41 -10.83
C LYS A 38 2.79 1.03 -9.67
N VAL A 39 3.02 1.65 -8.53
CA VAL A 39 2.21 1.51 -7.32
C VAL A 39 1.49 2.83 -7.05
N ILE A 40 0.17 2.82 -7.02
CA ILE A 40 -0.69 3.99 -6.82
C ILE A 40 -1.51 3.78 -5.55
N GLY A 41 -1.29 4.62 -4.54
CA GLY A 41 -2.09 4.60 -3.32
C GLY A 41 -3.41 5.33 -3.50
N VAL A 42 -4.50 4.77 -2.98
CA VAL A 42 -5.79 5.44 -2.91
C VAL A 42 -6.11 5.70 -1.44
N VAL A 43 -6.22 6.97 -1.09
CA VAL A 43 -6.37 7.43 0.30
C VAL A 43 -7.63 8.24 0.48
N SER A 44 -8.20 8.21 1.68
CA SER A 44 -9.32 9.09 2.05
C SER A 44 -9.17 9.58 3.48
N GLY A 45 -9.75 10.75 3.76
CA GLY A 45 -9.77 11.30 5.11
C GLY A 45 -10.72 10.55 6.04
N LYS A 46 -11.80 9.96 5.48
CA LYS A 46 -12.91 9.36 6.23
C LYS A 46 -13.42 8.11 5.51
N GLY A 47 -14.04 7.22 6.25
CA GLY A 47 -14.75 6.07 5.70
C GLY A 47 -16.03 6.49 4.96
N GLY A 48 -16.42 5.67 3.96
CA GLY A 48 -17.70 5.84 3.26
C GLY A 48 -17.73 6.90 2.14
N VAL A 49 -16.58 7.47 1.75
CA VAL A 49 -16.50 8.45 0.65
C VAL A 49 -16.36 7.82 -0.75
N GLY A 50 -16.34 6.49 -0.83
CA GLY A 50 -16.20 5.77 -2.11
C GLY A 50 -14.76 5.43 -2.50
N LYS A 51 -13.81 5.46 -1.57
CA LYS A 51 -12.39 5.15 -1.80
C LYS A 51 -12.20 3.82 -2.55
N SER A 52 -12.72 2.72 -2.02
CA SER A 52 -12.59 1.39 -2.63
C SER A 52 -13.31 1.29 -3.99
N LEU A 53 -14.41 2.03 -4.18
CA LEU A 53 -15.05 2.14 -5.49
C LEU A 53 -14.12 2.82 -6.50
N VAL A 54 -13.46 3.92 -6.12
CA VAL A 54 -12.49 4.62 -6.97
C VAL A 54 -11.31 3.69 -7.26
N THR A 55 -10.80 2.96 -6.27
CA THR A 55 -9.73 1.96 -6.46
C THR A 55 -10.14 0.91 -7.50
N ALA A 56 -11.32 0.31 -7.35
CA ALA A 56 -11.85 -0.67 -8.29
C ALA A 56 -12.02 -0.10 -9.71
N MET A 57 -12.61 1.10 -9.82
CA MET A 57 -12.80 1.77 -11.11
C MET A 57 -11.49 2.09 -11.81
N MET A 58 -10.46 2.51 -11.08
CA MET A 58 -9.14 2.79 -11.65
C MET A 58 -8.48 1.50 -12.17
N ALA A 59 -8.54 0.40 -11.41
CA ALA A 59 -8.03 -0.89 -11.83
C ALA A 59 -8.76 -1.39 -13.11
N VAL A 60 -10.09 -1.37 -13.11
CA VAL A 60 -10.90 -1.75 -14.29
C VAL A 60 -10.57 -0.85 -15.49
N LYS A 61 -10.42 0.45 -15.29
CA LYS A 61 -10.11 1.39 -16.36
C LYS A 61 -8.73 1.13 -16.96
N MET A 62 -7.72 0.84 -16.15
CA MET A 62 -6.39 0.54 -16.65
C MET A 62 -6.37 -0.82 -17.33
N ASN A 63 -7.06 -1.81 -16.75
CA ASN A 63 -7.22 -3.14 -17.37
C ASN A 63 -7.90 -3.07 -18.75
N SER A 64 -8.96 -2.25 -18.89
CA SER A 64 -9.64 -2.03 -20.18
C SER A 64 -8.76 -1.37 -21.25
N LYS A 65 -7.64 -0.78 -20.86
CA LYS A 65 -6.59 -0.25 -21.76
C LYS A 65 -5.50 -1.27 -22.08
N GLY A 66 -5.69 -2.53 -21.74
CA GLY A 66 -4.72 -3.61 -21.97
C GLY A 66 -3.53 -3.59 -21.01
N LYS A 67 -3.68 -3.00 -19.81
CA LYS A 67 -2.67 -3.02 -18.78
C LYS A 67 -2.95 -4.14 -17.79
N HIS A 68 -1.93 -4.92 -17.43
CA HIS A 68 -2.06 -5.86 -16.33
C HIS A 68 -2.16 -5.09 -15.01
N THR A 69 -3.25 -5.27 -14.29
CA THR A 69 -3.54 -4.51 -13.08
C THR A 69 -3.72 -5.42 -11.86
N ALA A 70 -3.29 -4.92 -10.72
CA ALA A 70 -3.49 -5.58 -9.44
C ALA A 70 -4.08 -4.60 -8.42
N ILE A 71 -4.76 -5.14 -7.40
CA ILE A 71 -5.23 -4.42 -6.24
C ILE A 71 -4.67 -5.09 -4.99
N LEU A 72 -4.00 -4.30 -4.15
CA LEU A 72 -3.62 -4.68 -2.80
C LEU A 72 -4.58 -3.97 -1.84
N ASP A 73 -5.48 -4.75 -1.23
CA ASP A 73 -6.45 -4.23 -0.26
C ASP A 73 -5.81 -4.19 1.13
N ALA A 74 -5.43 -3.00 1.55
CA ALA A 74 -4.86 -2.71 2.87
C ALA A 74 -5.91 -2.24 3.89
N ASP A 75 -7.20 -2.11 3.48
CA ASP A 75 -8.32 -1.78 4.36
C ASP A 75 -8.94 -3.05 4.95
N ILE A 76 -8.21 -3.69 5.83
CA ILE A 76 -8.58 -4.99 6.44
C ILE A 76 -9.90 -4.93 7.22
N THR A 77 -10.29 -3.74 7.67
CA THR A 77 -11.51 -3.55 8.48
C THR A 77 -12.79 -3.45 7.67
N GLY A 78 -12.68 -3.27 6.36
CA GLY A 78 -13.84 -3.13 5.47
C GLY A 78 -13.64 -3.85 4.13
N PRO A 79 -13.92 -5.17 4.05
CA PRO A 79 -13.60 -6.01 2.88
C PRO A 79 -14.49 -5.68 1.69
N SER A 80 -14.30 -4.52 1.08
CA SER A 80 -15.12 -4.07 -0.04
C SER A 80 -14.58 -4.50 -1.41
N ILE A 81 -13.28 -4.68 -1.55
CA ILE A 81 -12.63 -5.01 -2.82
C ILE A 81 -12.98 -6.44 -3.29
N PRO A 82 -12.79 -7.52 -2.51
CA PRO A 82 -13.16 -8.86 -2.96
C PRO A 82 -14.62 -8.96 -3.37
N LYS A 83 -15.52 -8.38 -2.59
CA LYS A 83 -16.98 -8.37 -2.88
C LYS A 83 -17.32 -7.62 -4.17
N ALA A 84 -16.66 -6.49 -4.43
CA ALA A 84 -16.85 -5.72 -5.65
C ALA A 84 -16.47 -6.48 -6.92
N PHE A 85 -15.54 -7.44 -6.80
CA PHE A 85 -15.08 -8.28 -7.91
C PHE A 85 -15.65 -9.69 -7.92
N GLY A 86 -16.62 -9.99 -7.02
CA GLY A 86 -17.27 -11.30 -6.93
C GLY A 86 -16.37 -12.41 -6.39
N LEU A 87 -15.33 -12.06 -5.66
CA LEU A 87 -14.43 -13.00 -4.98
C LEU A 87 -14.92 -13.20 -3.55
N ASN A 88 -15.88 -14.13 -3.40
CA ASN A 88 -16.55 -14.34 -2.11
C ASN A 88 -16.01 -15.54 -1.33
N ASP A 89 -15.21 -16.39 -1.96
CA ASP A 89 -14.64 -17.61 -1.37
C ASP A 89 -13.13 -17.50 -1.32
N ASN A 90 -12.51 -18.26 -0.42
CA ASN A 90 -11.06 -18.33 -0.20
C ASN A 90 -10.30 -18.74 -1.46
N ASN A 91 -10.01 -17.78 -2.32
CA ASN A 91 -9.39 -18.01 -3.61
C ASN A 91 -7.87 -17.76 -3.63
N VAL A 92 -7.27 -17.49 -2.47
CA VAL A 92 -5.82 -17.38 -2.35
C VAL A 92 -5.23 -18.76 -2.24
N MET A 93 -4.44 -19.13 -3.22
CA MET A 93 -3.67 -20.38 -3.20
C MET A 93 -2.24 -20.11 -2.73
N MET A 94 -1.61 -21.14 -2.18
CA MET A 94 -0.19 -21.09 -1.82
C MET A 94 0.61 -21.96 -2.77
N THR A 95 1.77 -21.48 -3.17
CA THR A 95 2.75 -22.30 -3.90
C THR A 95 3.43 -23.31 -2.95
N ASN A 96 4.18 -24.27 -3.51
CA ASN A 96 4.99 -25.20 -2.71
C ASN A 96 6.07 -24.50 -1.86
N ASP A 97 6.46 -23.29 -2.25
CA ASP A 97 7.45 -22.45 -1.56
C ASP A 97 6.80 -21.47 -0.56
N ASN A 98 5.53 -21.69 -0.19
CA ASN A 98 4.73 -20.85 0.70
C ASN A 98 4.53 -19.41 0.21
N LEU A 99 4.58 -19.17 -1.09
CA LEU A 99 4.21 -17.87 -1.67
C LEU A 99 2.71 -17.82 -1.92
N MET A 100 2.09 -16.68 -1.68
CA MET A 100 0.68 -16.43 -1.97
C MET A 100 0.48 -16.19 -3.47
N ILE A 101 -0.54 -16.81 -4.05
CA ILE A 101 -1.01 -16.51 -5.41
C ILE A 101 -2.22 -15.61 -5.27
N PRO A 102 -2.22 -14.39 -5.84
CA PRO A 102 -3.37 -13.49 -5.73
C PRO A 102 -4.60 -14.11 -6.37
N ALA A 103 -5.77 -13.78 -5.86
CA ALA A 103 -7.02 -14.17 -6.50
C ALA A 103 -7.24 -13.32 -7.76
N THR A 104 -7.55 -13.97 -8.87
CA THR A 104 -7.77 -13.26 -10.14
C THR A 104 -9.27 -13.12 -10.40
N SER A 105 -9.73 -11.89 -10.61
CA SER A 105 -11.13 -11.59 -10.93
C SER A 105 -11.50 -12.07 -12.34
N ALA A 106 -12.81 -12.13 -12.64
CA ALA A 106 -13.31 -12.45 -14.00
C ALA A 106 -12.80 -11.48 -15.08
N LEU A 107 -12.28 -10.31 -14.71
CA LEU A 107 -11.69 -9.34 -15.62
C LEU A 107 -10.17 -9.51 -15.79
N GLY A 108 -9.55 -10.49 -15.11
CA GLY A 108 -8.10 -10.67 -15.14
C GLY A 108 -7.33 -9.65 -14.28
N ILE A 109 -7.97 -9.11 -13.25
CA ILE A 109 -7.33 -8.22 -12.26
C ILE A 109 -6.95 -9.06 -11.06
N ASP A 110 -5.68 -8.98 -10.64
CA ASP A 110 -5.17 -9.71 -9.50
C ASP A 110 -5.46 -8.96 -8.20
N ILE A 111 -5.95 -9.68 -7.19
CA ILE A 111 -6.42 -9.08 -5.95
C ILE A 111 -5.85 -9.86 -4.77
N MET A 112 -5.22 -9.12 -3.85
CA MET A 112 -4.82 -9.62 -2.55
C MET A 112 -5.50 -8.81 -1.46
N SER A 113 -6.19 -9.50 -0.57
CA SER A 113 -6.87 -8.92 0.59
C SER A 113 -6.84 -9.90 1.75
N ALA A 114 -6.76 -9.39 2.97
CA ALA A 114 -6.80 -10.22 4.17
C ALA A 114 -8.07 -11.06 4.26
N ASN A 115 -9.18 -10.57 3.70
CA ASN A 115 -10.46 -11.28 3.74
C ASN A 115 -10.49 -12.53 2.85
N LEU A 116 -9.60 -12.63 1.87
CA LEU A 116 -9.44 -13.84 1.05
C LEU A 116 -8.64 -14.94 1.77
N LEU A 117 -8.10 -14.64 2.96
CA LEU A 117 -7.36 -15.57 3.82
C LEU A 117 -8.17 -16.03 5.03
N LEU A 118 -9.38 -15.51 5.22
CA LEU A 118 -10.25 -15.87 6.34
C LEU A 118 -11.14 -17.05 5.95
N ASP A 119 -11.35 -17.97 6.89
CA ASP A 119 -12.24 -19.12 6.68
C ASP A 119 -13.72 -18.70 6.54
N ASN A 120 -14.11 -17.59 7.18
CA ASN A 120 -15.44 -17.00 7.08
C ASN A 120 -15.37 -15.48 6.97
N ASP A 121 -16.13 -14.90 6.07
CA ASP A 121 -16.29 -13.44 5.85
C ASP A 121 -16.75 -12.66 7.10
N THR A 122 -17.35 -13.34 8.06
CA THR A 122 -17.90 -12.75 9.29
C THR A 122 -16.95 -12.87 10.49
N ASP A 123 -15.83 -13.54 10.33
CA ASP A 123 -14.88 -13.67 11.43
C ASP A 123 -14.24 -12.31 11.73
N PRO A 124 -14.31 -11.83 12.98
CA PRO A 124 -13.75 -10.55 13.32
C PRO A 124 -12.23 -10.62 13.25
N VAL A 125 -11.65 -9.88 12.32
CA VAL A 125 -10.21 -9.69 12.26
C VAL A 125 -9.78 -8.79 13.43
N ILE A 126 -9.41 -9.41 14.56
CA ILE A 126 -8.93 -8.68 15.75
C ILE A 126 -7.43 -8.39 15.57
N TRP A 127 -7.08 -7.70 14.50
CA TRP A 127 -5.70 -7.30 14.28
C TRP A 127 -5.49 -5.87 14.76
N ARG A 128 -4.45 -5.67 15.54
CA ARG A 128 -4.01 -4.34 15.94
C ARG A 128 -3.14 -3.73 14.83
N GLY A 129 -3.04 -2.41 14.76
CA GLY A 129 -2.33 -1.66 13.72
C GLY A 129 -0.97 -2.25 13.30
N PRO A 130 -0.06 -2.64 14.21
CA PRO A 130 1.22 -3.26 13.83
C PRO A 130 1.09 -4.60 13.11
N VAL A 131 0.07 -5.41 13.45
CA VAL A 131 -0.19 -6.71 12.79
C VAL A 131 -0.72 -6.48 11.39
N ILE A 132 -1.64 -5.52 11.24
CA ILE A 132 -2.18 -5.10 9.93
C ILE A 132 -1.05 -4.59 9.02
N ALA A 133 -0.20 -3.74 9.56
CA ALA A 133 0.96 -3.21 8.83
C ALA A 133 1.92 -4.33 8.40
N GLY A 134 2.13 -5.34 9.25
CA GLY A 134 2.88 -6.55 8.92
C GLY A 134 2.25 -7.35 7.79
N ALA A 135 0.93 -7.56 7.84
CA ALA A 135 0.20 -8.28 6.79
C ALA A 135 0.30 -7.57 5.42
N VAL A 136 0.20 -6.24 5.39
CA VAL A 136 0.37 -5.48 4.13
C VAL A 136 1.77 -5.66 3.54
N LYS A 137 2.81 -5.73 4.38
CA LYS A 137 4.17 -6.04 3.92
C LYS A 137 4.27 -7.45 3.35
N GLN A 138 3.66 -8.44 4.03
CA GLN A 138 3.62 -9.82 3.53
C GLN A 138 2.86 -9.91 2.19
N PHE A 139 1.75 -9.21 2.05
CA PHE A 139 1.01 -9.13 0.77
C PHE A 139 1.84 -8.51 -0.36
N TRP A 140 2.79 -7.65 -0.03
CA TRP A 140 3.70 -7.08 -1.00
C TRP A 140 4.85 -8.05 -1.34
N ASN A 141 5.55 -8.57 -0.34
CA ASN A 141 6.82 -9.28 -0.52
C ASN A 141 6.73 -10.82 -0.53
N GLU A 142 5.57 -11.42 -0.18
CA GLU A 142 5.35 -12.87 -0.18
C GLU A 142 4.25 -13.29 -1.20
N THR A 143 3.74 -12.36 -2.01
CA THR A 143 2.77 -12.65 -3.08
C THR A 143 3.47 -12.63 -4.44
N LEU A 144 3.08 -13.59 -5.29
CA LEU A 144 3.58 -13.69 -6.66
C LEU A 144 2.85 -12.68 -7.58
N TRP A 145 3.47 -11.52 -7.77
CA TRP A 145 2.97 -10.45 -8.64
C TRP A 145 3.64 -10.55 -10.02
N GLU A 146 3.02 -11.24 -10.96
CA GLU A 146 3.61 -11.47 -12.29
C GLU A 146 3.35 -10.30 -13.23
N ASP A 147 4.41 -9.58 -13.63
CA ASP A 147 4.39 -8.50 -14.65
C ASP A 147 3.26 -7.47 -14.52
N VAL A 148 2.97 -7.02 -13.30
CA VAL A 148 1.94 -6.02 -13.02
C VAL A 148 2.37 -4.64 -13.53
N ASP A 149 1.59 -4.05 -14.46
CA ASP A 149 1.83 -2.68 -14.94
C ASP A 149 1.42 -1.63 -13.90
N TYR A 150 0.25 -1.82 -13.26
CA TYR A 150 -0.30 -0.92 -12.25
C TYR A 150 -0.88 -1.68 -11.07
N MET A 151 -0.36 -1.41 -9.90
CA MET A 151 -0.95 -1.86 -8.64
C MET A 151 -1.64 -0.68 -7.96
N PHE A 152 -2.90 -0.87 -7.60
CA PHE A 152 -3.67 0.08 -6.78
C PHE A 152 -3.73 -0.43 -5.36
N VAL A 153 -3.31 0.41 -4.40
CA VAL A 153 -3.34 0.07 -2.98
C VAL A 153 -4.53 0.78 -2.35
N ASP A 154 -5.55 0.02 -1.94
CA ASP A 154 -6.71 0.54 -1.22
C ASP A 154 -6.37 0.68 0.25
N MET A 155 -6.15 1.91 0.72
CA MET A 155 -5.67 2.18 2.08
C MET A 155 -6.85 2.35 3.05
N PRO A 156 -6.70 2.01 4.33
CA PRO A 156 -7.72 2.37 5.32
C PRO A 156 -7.88 3.89 5.40
N PRO A 157 -9.05 4.38 5.84
CA PRO A 157 -9.28 5.82 5.97
C PRO A 157 -8.38 6.45 7.04
N GLY A 158 -8.00 7.71 6.81
CA GLY A 158 -7.18 8.47 7.75
C GLY A 158 -5.67 8.38 7.48
N THR A 159 -4.88 8.71 8.50
CA THR A 159 -3.40 8.81 8.45
C THR A 159 -2.74 7.97 9.55
N GLY A 160 -3.29 6.78 9.80
CA GLY A 160 -2.79 5.85 10.82
C GLY A 160 -1.55 5.07 10.38
N ASP A 161 -1.26 4.00 11.12
CA ASP A 161 -0.05 3.19 10.93
C ASP A 161 0.03 2.49 9.57
N VAL A 162 -1.11 2.05 9.02
CA VAL A 162 -1.13 1.31 7.74
C VAL A 162 -0.77 2.21 6.56
N PRO A 163 -1.39 3.38 6.33
CA PRO A 163 -0.93 4.32 5.32
C PRO A 163 0.54 4.70 5.46
N LEU A 164 1.01 4.93 6.69
CA LEU A 164 2.42 5.24 6.93
C LEU A 164 3.32 4.07 6.52
N THR A 165 2.96 2.83 6.88
CA THR A 165 3.71 1.63 6.50
C THR A 165 3.75 1.45 4.99
N VAL A 166 2.61 1.63 4.30
CA VAL A 166 2.57 1.55 2.83
C VAL A 166 3.55 2.55 2.21
N PHE A 167 3.55 3.82 2.66
CA PHE A 167 4.46 4.83 2.13
C PHE A 167 5.94 4.56 2.44
N GLN A 168 6.24 3.90 3.56
CA GLN A 168 7.61 3.57 3.93
C GLN A 168 8.13 2.30 3.28
N SER A 169 7.24 1.31 3.09
CA SER A 169 7.65 -0.05 2.71
C SER A 169 7.40 -0.37 1.25
N LEU A 170 6.46 0.29 0.57
CA LEU A 170 6.17 0.08 -0.84
C LEU A 170 6.72 1.25 -1.68
N PRO A 171 7.19 1.00 -2.92
CA PRO A 171 7.68 2.04 -3.82
C PRO A 171 6.51 2.84 -4.45
N VAL A 172 5.75 3.58 -3.63
CA VAL A 172 4.56 4.31 -4.06
C VAL A 172 4.94 5.43 -5.03
N ASN A 173 4.46 5.35 -6.28
CA ASN A 173 4.72 6.31 -7.34
C ASN A 173 3.80 7.55 -7.29
N GLY A 174 2.70 7.46 -6.54
CA GLY A 174 1.78 8.58 -6.34
C GLY A 174 0.50 8.15 -5.62
N ILE A 175 -0.30 9.14 -5.22
CA ILE A 175 -1.57 8.90 -4.55
C ILE A 175 -2.73 9.59 -5.25
N ILE A 176 -3.91 8.98 -5.13
CA ILE A 176 -5.21 9.57 -5.45
C ILE A 176 -5.91 9.82 -4.13
N ILE A 177 -6.40 11.04 -3.90
CA ILE A 177 -7.14 11.41 -2.70
C ILE A 177 -8.63 11.39 -3.03
N VAL A 178 -9.39 10.59 -2.29
CA VAL A 178 -10.86 10.51 -2.43
C VAL A 178 -11.51 11.24 -1.27
N THR A 179 -12.41 12.18 -1.56
CA THR A 179 -13.05 13.00 -0.54
C THR A 179 -14.47 13.42 -0.95
N SER A 180 -15.28 13.84 0.02
CA SER A 180 -16.57 14.47 -0.24
C SER A 180 -16.44 16.00 -0.19
N PRO A 181 -17.36 16.77 -0.79
CA PRO A 181 -17.34 18.24 -0.77
C PRO A 181 -17.26 18.83 0.65
N GLN A 182 -17.86 18.16 1.65
CA GLN A 182 -17.83 18.59 3.04
C GLN A 182 -16.45 18.42 3.69
N GLU A 183 -15.59 17.57 3.09
CA GLU A 183 -14.26 17.23 3.61
C GLU A 183 -13.12 17.95 2.92
N LEU A 184 -13.34 18.60 1.76
CA LEU A 184 -12.31 19.35 1.03
C LEU A 184 -11.56 20.37 1.91
N VAL A 185 -12.22 20.85 2.96
CA VAL A 185 -11.66 21.78 3.96
C VAL A 185 -11.25 21.04 5.23
N SER A 186 -11.40 19.72 5.30
CA SER A 186 -11.20 18.98 6.53
C SER A 186 -9.69 18.87 6.87
N MET A 187 -9.42 18.94 8.16
CA MET A 187 -8.07 18.79 8.71
C MET A 187 -7.45 17.42 8.35
N ILE A 188 -8.28 16.39 8.08
CA ILE A 188 -7.82 15.02 7.80
C ILE A 188 -7.26 14.91 6.38
N VAL A 189 -7.93 15.54 5.38
CA VAL A 189 -7.41 15.63 4.01
C VAL A 189 -6.08 16.39 4.01
N ALA A 190 -6.00 17.50 4.74
CA ALA A 190 -4.76 18.25 4.90
C ALA A 190 -3.63 17.40 5.54
N LYS A 191 -3.95 16.52 6.50
CA LYS A 191 -2.98 15.60 7.08
C LYS A 191 -2.48 14.57 6.06
N ALA A 192 -3.37 13.99 5.24
CA ALA A 192 -2.99 13.05 4.19
C ALA A 192 -2.07 13.70 3.15
N VAL A 193 -2.40 14.92 2.72
CA VAL A 193 -1.55 15.73 1.83
C VAL A 193 -0.17 15.97 2.45
N LYS A 194 -0.12 16.44 3.70
CA LYS A 194 1.14 16.68 4.40
C LYS A 194 1.97 15.40 4.60
N MET A 195 1.32 14.27 4.82
CA MET A 195 2.00 12.98 4.93
C MET A 195 2.64 12.61 3.60
N ALA A 196 1.89 12.67 2.49
CA ALA A 196 2.42 12.41 1.15
C ALA A 196 3.61 13.34 0.82
N GLN A 197 3.51 14.63 1.13
CA GLN A 197 4.59 15.60 0.93
C GLN A 197 5.85 15.24 1.74
N LYS A 198 5.69 14.85 3.02
CA LYS A 198 6.82 14.44 3.88
C LYS A 198 7.50 13.17 3.37
N MET A 199 6.75 12.28 2.72
CA MET A 199 7.25 11.04 2.14
C MET A 199 7.71 11.21 0.69
N ASN A 200 7.69 12.44 0.14
CA ASN A 200 8.02 12.75 -1.26
C ASN A 200 7.18 11.96 -2.27
N VAL A 201 5.93 11.64 -1.92
CA VAL A 201 5.00 10.93 -2.80
C VAL A 201 4.11 11.96 -3.51
N PRO A 202 4.08 12.00 -4.85
CA PRO A 202 3.28 12.96 -5.60
C PRO A 202 1.78 12.67 -5.48
N ILE A 203 0.98 13.76 -5.45
CA ILE A 203 -0.47 13.67 -5.51
C ILE A 203 -0.88 13.71 -6.99
N LEU A 204 -1.46 12.61 -7.48
CA LEU A 204 -1.85 12.44 -8.88
C LEU A 204 -3.20 13.08 -9.19
N GLY A 205 -4.08 13.12 -8.19
CA GLY A 205 -5.41 13.69 -8.37
C GLY A 205 -6.26 13.68 -7.10
N LEU A 206 -7.38 14.38 -7.20
CA LEU A 206 -8.44 14.46 -6.21
C LEU A 206 -9.75 14.01 -6.87
N VAL A 207 -10.51 13.15 -6.19
CA VAL A 207 -11.82 12.63 -6.64
C VAL A 207 -12.87 12.87 -5.58
#